data_01b55695da84937aa27753865d3edf9e
#
_entry.id   01b55695da84937aa27753865d3edf9e
#
_cell.length_a   1.000
_cell.length_b   1.000
_cell.length_c   1.000
_cell.angle_alpha   90.00
_cell.angle_beta   90.00
_cell.angle_gamma   90.00
#
_symmetry.space_group_name_H-M   'P 1'
#
loop_
_entity.id
_entity.type
_entity.pdbx_description
1 polymer ?
#
loop_
_entity_poly.entity_id
_entity_poly.type
_entity_poly.pdbx_seq_one_letter_code
_entity_poly.pdbx_strand_id
1 'polypeptide(L)'
;MTSNMQKYLDKAQVLIEALPYIQRFNRKIIVVKYGGSAMVDESLKRRVIEDVTLLKLCGFKPIIVHGGGKEISKWVGKDGKEAEFINGLRVTDAETMEIGEMVLGRVNKSLVQLVESLGVRAIGISGKDGNLLQVEKKFSDGQDIGFVGDVKKVNAEILYDLLEKDFLPIICPVGMDEEYNTYNINADDAACAIARAMKVEKLAFLTDIEGVYKDPKDPSTLISELEIKEAKELITDGYIGGGMLPKLQNCIDAIESGVSRVHILDGRIPHCLLLEIFTNKGIGTAILNQKESRYYDGEQ
;
A
#
# COMPACT_ATOMS: atom_id res chain seq x y z
N MET A 1 21.26 37.29 13.49
CA MET A 1 20.36 36.28 14.11
C MET A 1 21.21 35.23 14.80
N THR A 2 20.83 34.79 16.00
CA THR A 2 21.56 33.72 16.68
C THR A 2 21.32 32.39 15.94
N SER A 3 22.33 31.49 15.89
CA SER A 3 22.25 30.15 15.26
C SER A 3 21.00 29.35 15.69
N ASN A 4 20.48 29.61 16.87
CA ASN A 4 19.30 28.93 17.40
C ASN A 4 17.98 29.47 16.75
N MET A 5 17.91 30.78 16.46
CA MET A 5 16.75 31.37 15.79
C MET A 5 16.62 30.87 14.35
N GLN A 6 17.74 30.70 13.64
CA GLN A 6 17.73 30.16 12.27
C GLN A 6 17.12 28.75 12.23
N LYS A 7 17.46 27.87 13.16
CA LYS A 7 16.84 26.53 13.24
C LYS A 7 15.32 26.55 13.46
N TYR A 8 14.79 27.54 14.17
CA TYR A 8 13.35 27.67 14.33
C TYR A 8 12.68 28.22 13.07
N LEU A 9 13.33 29.15 12.37
CA LEU A 9 12.85 29.66 11.08
C LEU A 9 12.83 28.55 10.03
N ASP A 10 13.88 27.74 9.97
CA ASP A 10 13.94 26.58 9.03
C ASP A 10 12.79 25.60 9.28
N LYS A 11 12.47 25.29 10.55
CA LYS A 11 11.31 24.44 10.90
C LYS A 11 9.99 25.06 10.47
N ALA A 12 9.81 26.37 10.68
CA ALA A 12 8.61 27.07 10.26
C ALA A 12 8.48 27.06 8.73
N GLN A 13 9.59 27.27 8.03
CA GLN A 13 9.62 27.25 6.55
C GLN A 13 9.21 25.89 5.99
N VAL A 14 9.72 24.78 6.53
CA VAL A 14 9.33 23.42 6.13
C VAL A 14 7.81 23.20 6.27
N LEU A 15 7.18 23.69 7.33
CA LEU A 15 5.74 23.60 7.53
C LEU A 15 4.96 24.43 6.49
N ILE A 16 5.47 25.61 6.13
CA ILE A 16 4.85 26.46 5.11
C ILE A 16 4.99 25.82 3.71
N GLU A 17 6.12 25.21 3.42
CA GLU A 17 6.35 24.48 2.16
C GLU A 17 5.39 23.30 1.98
N ALA A 18 4.93 22.68 3.08
CA ALA A 18 3.92 21.62 3.04
C ALA A 18 2.50 22.12 2.73
N LEU A 19 2.22 23.42 2.90
CA LEU A 19 0.87 23.99 2.82
C LEU A 19 0.15 23.73 1.47
N PRO A 20 0.77 23.92 0.29
CA PRO A 20 0.12 23.63 -1.00
C PRO A 20 -0.33 22.18 -1.13
N TYR A 21 0.50 21.24 -0.64
CA TYR A 21 0.19 19.80 -0.65
C TYR A 21 -0.99 19.48 0.26
N ILE A 22 -1.00 20.05 1.48
CA ILE A 22 -2.10 19.90 2.44
C ILE A 22 -3.40 20.42 1.84
N GLN A 23 -3.40 21.60 1.22
CA GLN A 23 -4.58 22.18 0.57
C GLN A 23 -5.10 21.31 -0.57
N ARG A 24 -4.18 20.81 -1.43
CA ARG A 24 -4.55 19.99 -2.59
C ARG A 24 -5.15 18.65 -2.20
N PHE A 25 -4.57 17.98 -1.20
CA PHE A 25 -4.95 16.63 -0.81
C PHE A 25 -5.89 16.57 0.38
N ASN A 26 -6.34 17.72 0.90
CA ASN A 26 -7.33 17.76 1.97
C ASN A 26 -8.60 17.01 1.56
N ARG A 27 -9.06 16.10 2.42
CA ARG A 27 -10.19 15.18 2.24
C ARG A 27 -10.03 14.17 1.09
N LYS A 28 -8.89 14.10 0.43
CA LYS A 28 -8.61 13.08 -0.57
C LYS A 28 -8.29 11.74 0.08
N ILE A 29 -8.83 10.68 -0.53
CA ILE A 29 -8.58 9.31 -0.07
C ILE A 29 -7.25 8.83 -0.63
N ILE A 30 -6.44 8.24 0.25
CA ILE A 30 -5.16 7.61 -0.09
C ILE A 30 -5.17 6.19 0.45
N VAL A 31 -4.89 5.21 -0.40
CA VAL A 31 -4.66 3.83 0.03
C VAL A 31 -3.15 3.60 0.17
N VAL A 32 -2.73 3.13 1.32
CA VAL A 32 -1.34 2.75 1.60
C VAL A 32 -1.28 1.24 1.77
N LYS A 33 -0.70 0.55 0.79
CA LYS A 33 -0.35 -0.85 0.96
C LYS A 33 0.94 -0.94 1.77
N TYR A 34 0.87 -1.53 2.95
CA TYR A 34 1.97 -1.67 3.88
C TYR A 34 2.41 -3.13 4.00
N GLY A 35 3.67 -3.42 3.63
CA GLY A 35 4.19 -4.78 3.60
C GLY A 35 5.71 -4.83 3.56
N GLY A 36 6.26 -5.99 3.30
CA GLY A 36 7.69 -6.20 3.15
C GLY A 36 8.48 -6.19 4.46
N SER A 37 9.76 -5.84 4.38
CA SER A 37 10.67 -5.80 5.54
C SER A 37 10.33 -4.67 6.52
N ALA A 38 9.73 -3.59 6.05
CA ALA A 38 9.31 -2.48 6.90
C ALA A 38 8.29 -2.89 7.98
N MET A 39 7.57 -4.00 7.79
CA MET A 39 6.65 -4.54 8.80
C MET A 39 7.35 -5.32 9.92
N VAL A 40 8.53 -5.85 9.66
CA VAL A 40 9.27 -6.70 10.60
C VAL A 40 10.16 -5.87 11.52
N ASP A 41 10.67 -4.76 11.03
CA ASP A 41 11.46 -3.80 11.81
C ASP A 41 10.52 -2.83 12.57
N GLU A 42 10.54 -2.92 13.89
CA GLU A 42 9.66 -2.11 14.76
C GLU A 42 9.92 -0.60 14.63
N SER A 43 11.16 -0.19 14.33
CA SER A 43 11.50 1.23 14.13
C SER A 43 10.91 1.73 12.81
N LEU A 44 11.06 0.98 11.72
CA LEU A 44 10.47 1.33 10.42
C LEU A 44 8.94 1.30 10.48
N LYS A 45 8.37 0.28 11.13
CA LYS A 45 6.93 0.18 11.35
C LYS A 45 6.38 1.42 12.04
N ARG A 46 7.03 1.86 13.12
CA ARG A 46 6.62 3.06 13.83
C ARG A 46 6.65 4.29 12.93
N ARG A 47 7.70 4.48 12.13
CA ARG A 47 7.85 5.65 11.23
C ARG A 47 6.79 5.68 10.15
N VAL A 48 6.48 4.55 9.52
CA VAL A 48 5.39 4.47 8.53
C VAL A 48 4.05 4.84 9.15
N ILE A 49 3.78 4.37 10.37
CA ILE A 49 2.53 4.69 11.06
C ILE A 49 2.50 6.16 11.50
N GLU A 50 3.62 6.74 11.92
CA GLU A 50 3.75 8.17 12.18
C GLU A 50 3.44 8.99 10.93
N ASP A 51 3.95 8.60 9.76
CA ASP A 51 3.66 9.25 8.47
C ASP A 51 2.17 9.23 8.15
N VAL A 52 1.53 8.06 8.19
CA VAL A 52 0.09 7.92 7.90
C VAL A 52 -0.75 8.69 8.90
N THR A 53 -0.36 8.70 10.18
CA THR A 53 -1.01 9.47 11.23
C THR A 53 -0.91 10.96 10.96
N LEU A 54 0.26 11.46 10.57
CA LEU A 54 0.45 12.87 10.20
C LEU A 54 -0.39 13.25 8.99
N LEU A 55 -0.42 12.42 7.94
CA LEU A 55 -1.28 12.64 6.77
C LEU A 55 -2.75 12.79 7.19
N LYS A 56 -3.25 11.90 8.07
CA LYS A 56 -4.63 12.00 8.57
C LYS A 56 -4.86 13.31 9.32
N LEU A 57 -3.96 13.70 10.22
CA LEU A 57 -4.06 14.96 10.96
C LEU A 57 -4.00 16.20 10.05
N CYS A 58 -3.31 16.10 8.92
CA CYS A 58 -3.30 17.13 7.87
C CYS A 58 -4.58 17.15 6.99
N GLY A 59 -5.56 16.29 7.30
CA GLY A 59 -6.86 16.30 6.62
C GLY A 59 -7.01 15.31 5.46
N PHE A 60 -6.01 14.49 5.19
CA PHE A 60 -6.14 13.36 4.24
C PHE A 60 -7.06 12.29 4.83
N LYS A 61 -7.57 11.40 3.98
CA LYS A 61 -8.35 10.23 4.38
C LYS A 61 -7.58 8.94 4.05
N PRO A 62 -6.56 8.56 4.86
CA PRO A 62 -5.77 7.37 4.60
C PRO A 62 -6.50 6.09 4.97
N ILE A 63 -6.26 5.04 4.17
CA ILE A 63 -6.65 3.65 4.41
C ILE A 63 -5.37 2.82 4.33
N ILE A 64 -5.13 1.97 5.32
CA ILE A 64 -4.01 1.03 5.30
C ILE A 64 -4.52 -0.34 4.87
N VAL A 65 -3.86 -0.97 3.89
CA VAL A 65 -3.99 -2.40 3.59
C VAL A 65 -2.68 -3.06 3.93
N HIS A 66 -2.65 -3.90 4.96
CA HIS A 66 -1.39 -4.47 5.42
C HIS A 66 -1.15 -5.88 4.88
N GLY A 67 0.12 -6.26 4.73
CA GLY A 67 0.54 -7.61 4.51
C GLY A 67 0.79 -8.37 5.82
N GLY A 68 1.54 -9.46 5.74
CA GLY A 68 1.91 -10.29 6.89
C GLY A 68 2.59 -11.60 6.50
N GLY A 69 3.02 -11.73 5.25
CA GLY A 69 3.57 -12.98 4.71
C GLY A 69 4.75 -13.54 5.51
N LYS A 70 5.65 -12.70 5.99
CA LYS A 70 6.80 -13.12 6.82
C LYS A 70 6.34 -13.66 8.19
N GLU A 71 5.35 -13.01 8.81
CA GLU A 71 4.78 -13.49 10.07
C GLU A 71 4.01 -14.81 9.88
N ILE A 72 3.24 -14.95 8.79
CA ILE A 72 2.57 -16.23 8.47
C ILE A 72 3.62 -17.32 8.28
N SER A 73 4.67 -17.12 7.48
CA SER A 73 5.74 -18.10 7.28
C SER A 73 6.40 -18.52 8.60
N LYS A 74 6.63 -17.57 9.51
CA LYS A 74 7.19 -17.84 10.84
C LYS A 74 6.28 -18.74 11.67
N TRP A 75 4.95 -18.55 11.63
CA TRP A 75 4.02 -19.35 12.39
C TRP A 75 3.78 -20.72 11.75
N VAL A 76 3.68 -20.82 10.43
CA VAL A 76 3.64 -22.09 9.68
C VAL A 76 4.91 -22.93 9.98
N GLY A 77 6.09 -22.28 10.01
CA GLY A 77 7.35 -22.96 10.36
C GLY A 77 7.41 -23.47 11.81
N LYS A 78 6.71 -22.84 12.75
CA LYS A 78 6.61 -23.35 14.14
C LYS A 78 5.82 -24.65 14.24
N ASP A 79 4.92 -24.87 13.30
CA ASP A 79 4.10 -26.06 13.19
C ASP A 79 4.78 -27.16 12.35
N GLY A 80 6.05 -26.95 12.00
CA GLY A 80 6.89 -27.92 11.28
C GLY A 80 6.65 -27.97 9.78
N LYS A 81 5.87 -27.04 9.22
CA LYS A 81 5.63 -26.92 7.76
C LYS A 81 6.56 -25.89 7.12
N GLU A 82 6.92 -26.13 5.88
CA GLU A 82 7.58 -25.13 5.04
C GLU A 82 6.54 -24.33 4.23
N ALA A 83 6.74 -23.02 4.15
CA ALA A 83 5.88 -22.17 3.35
C ALA A 83 6.20 -22.36 1.86
N GLU A 84 5.23 -22.80 1.08
CA GLU A 84 5.32 -22.99 -0.37
C GLU A 84 4.77 -21.77 -1.12
N PHE A 85 5.40 -21.44 -2.25
CA PHE A 85 4.99 -20.35 -3.12
C PHE A 85 5.01 -20.77 -4.59
N ILE A 86 3.95 -20.41 -5.32
CA ILE A 86 3.86 -20.58 -6.76
C ILE A 86 3.63 -19.19 -7.37
N ASN A 87 4.53 -18.75 -8.25
CA ASN A 87 4.48 -17.42 -8.87
C ASN A 87 4.34 -16.26 -7.87
N GLY A 88 4.95 -16.38 -6.70
CA GLY A 88 4.90 -15.37 -5.65
C GLY A 88 3.62 -15.40 -4.79
N LEU A 89 2.66 -16.27 -5.10
CA LEU A 89 1.47 -16.52 -4.29
C LEU A 89 1.72 -17.68 -3.33
N ARG A 90 1.31 -17.52 -2.07
CA ARG A 90 1.44 -18.58 -1.05
C ARG A 90 0.44 -19.69 -1.34
N VAL A 91 0.92 -20.93 -1.47
CA VAL A 91 0.05 -22.10 -1.42
C VAL A 91 -0.56 -22.16 -0.02
N THR A 92 -1.90 -22.18 0.05
CA THR A 92 -2.62 -21.98 1.30
C THR A 92 -3.61 -23.12 1.49
N ASP A 93 -3.18 -24.21 2.16
CA ASP A 93 -4.09 -25.27 2.60
C ASP A 93 -5.00 -24.78 3.74
N ALA A 94 -5.93 -25.59 4.18
CA ALA A 94 -6.91 -25.22 5.20
C ALA A 94 -6.24 -24.78 6.52
N GLU A 95 -5.21 -25.50 6.95
CA GLU A 95 -4.46 -25.20 8.18
C GLU A 95 -3.64 -23.91 8.03
N THR A 96 -2.97 -23.73 6.89
CA THR A 96 -2.26 -22.48 6.58
C THR A 96 -3.22 -21.29 6.51
N MET A 97 -4.48 -21.49 6.05
CA MET A 97 -5.49 -20.44 6.04
C MET A 97 -5.89 -20.03 7.46
N GLU A 98 -6.10 -21.00 8.34
CA GLU A 98 -6.42 -20.75 9.75
C GLU A 98 -5.28 -19.99 10.46
N ILE A 99 -4.04 -20.46 10.30
CA ILE A 99 -2.84 -19.77 10.80
C ILE A 99 -2.76 -18.34 10.21
N GLY A 100 -2.99 -18.22 8.92
CA GLY A 100 -2.96 -16.93 8.21
C GLY A 100 -3.96 -15.93 8.77
N GLU A 101 -5.20 -16.35 8.99
CA GLU A 101 -6.25 -15.49 9.56
C GLU A 101 -5.90 -15.05 10.99
N MET A 102 -5.45 -15.95 11.85
CA MET A 102 -5.00 -15.63 13.22
C MET A 102 -3.84 -14.63 13.22
N VAL A 103 -2.82 -14.88 12.40
CA VAL A 103 -1.61 -14.05 12.33
C VAL A 103 -1.92 -12.67 11.77
N LEU A 104 -2.66 -12.60 10.66
CA LEU A 104 -3.04 -11.34 10.04
C LEU A 104 -3.95 -10.53 10.95
N GLY A 105 -4.90 -11.15 11.65
CA GLY A 105 -5.72 -10.52 12.67
C GLY A 105 -4.89 -9.90 13.79
N ARG A 106 -3.88 -10.60 14.29
CA ARG A 106 -2.94 -10.06 15.28
C ARG A 106 -2.15 -8.87 14.75
N VAL A 107 -1.61 -8.96 13.54
CA VAL A 107 -0.89 -7.87 12.89
C VAL A 107 -1.82 -6.65 12.75
N ASN A 108 -3.04 -6.84 12.27
CA ASN A 108 -4.05 -5.82 12.15
C ASN A 108 -4.26 -5.05 13.47
N LYS A 109 -4.52 -5.76 14.56
CA LYS A 109 -4.77 -5.13 15.87
C LYS A 109 -3.52 -4.45 16.45
N SER A 110 -2.32 -4.95 16.15
CA SER A 110 -1.09 -4.27 16.56
C SER A 110 -0.90 -2.91 15.86
N LEU A 111 -1.29 -2.81 14.60
CA LEU A 111 -1.27 -1.55 13.85
C LEU A 111 -2.32 -0.57 14.38
N VAL A 112 -3.54 -1.04 14.68
CA VAL A 112 -4.58 -0.23 15.34
C VAL A 112 -4.05 0.36 16.65
N GLN A 113 -3.49 -0.48 17.52
CA GLN A 113 -2.92 -0.04 18.79
C GLN A 113 -1.85 1.04 18.60
N LEU A 114 -1.00 0.89 17.59
CA LEU A 114 0.06 1.85 17.32
C LEU A 114 -0.51 3.20 16.84
N VAL A 115 -1.49 3.20 15.93
CA VAL A 115 -2.17 4.44 15.47
C VAL A 115 -2.88 5.13 16.64
N GLU A 116 -3.64 4.39 17.45
CA GLU A 116 -4.33 4.91 18.64
C GLU A 116 -3.34 5.53 19.64
N SER A 117 -2.16 4.95 19.81
CA SER A 117 -1.11 5.50 20.68
C SER A 117 -0.57 6.87 20.24
N LEU A 118 -0.80 7.22 18.96
CA LEU A 118 -0.46 8.52 18.38
C LEU A 118 -1.64 9.51 18.38
N GLY A 119 -2.75 9.16 19.04
CA GLY A 119 -3.91 10.05 19.25
C GLY A 119 -4.88 10.11 18.06
N VAL A 120 -4.81 9.15 17.13
CA VAL A 120 -5.73 9.06 15.98
C VAL A 120 -6.62 7.84 16.15
N ARG A 121 -7.93 8.01 15.92
CA ARG A 121 -8.90 6.92 15.97
C ARG A 121 -8.72 5.97 14.81
N ALA A 122 -8.49 4.71 15.09
CA ALA A 122 -8.31 3.67 14.07
C ALA A 122 -9.27 2.49 14.29
N ILE A 123 -9.59 1.82 13.20
CA ILE A 123 -10.35 0.59 13.26
C ILE A 123 -9.73 -0.45 12.34
N GLY A 124 -9.50 -1.64 12.87
CA GLY A 124 -8.97 -2.77 12.12
C GLY A 124 -10.10 -3.72 11.73
N ILE A 125 -10.24 -3.96 10.44
CA ILE A 125 -11.21 -4.88 9.84
C ILE A 125 -10.52 -5.81 8.86
N SER A 126 -11.18 -6.92 8.53
CA SER A 126 -10.80 -7.81 7.43
C SER A 126 -11.72 -7.60 6.23
N GLY A 127 -11.40 -8.20 5.11
CA GLY A 127 -12.30 -8.23 3.96
C GLY A 127 -13.63 -8.97 4.22
N LYS A 128 -13.72 -9.74 5.32
CA LYS A 128 -14.96 -10.43 5.76
C LYS A 128 -15.94 -9.47 6.41
N ASP A 129 -15.44 -8.44 7.11
CA ASP A 129 -16.28 -7.48 7.84
C ASP A 129 -17.10 -6.63 6.86
N GLY A 130 -18.40 -6.60 7.06
CA GLY A 130 -19.33 -5.93 6.15
C GLY A 130 -19.28 -6.45 4.70
N ASN A 131 -18.77 -7.67 4.49
CA ASN A 131 -18.58 -8.27 3.17
C ASN A 131 -17.74 -7.34 2.25
N LEU A 132 -16.68 -6.76 2.82
CA LEU A 132 -15.84 -5.76 2.16
C LEU A 132 -15.13 -6.31 0.93
N LEU A 133 -14.55 -7.54 1.01
CA LEU A 133 -13.84 -8.19 -0.09
C LEU A 133 -14.51 -9.53 -0.42
N GLN A 134 -15.32 -9.54 -1.46
CA GLN A 134 -15.87 -10.76 -2.05
C GLN A 134 -14.86 -11.34 -3.04
N VAL A 135 -14.57 -12.61 -2.93
CA VAL A 135 -13.54 -13.29 -3.72
C VAL A 135 -14.10 -14.50 -4.46
N GLU A 136 -13.37 -14.95 -5.47
CA GLU A 136 -13.44 -16.30 -5.98
C GLU A 136 -12.09 -16.98 -5.79
N LYS A 137 -12.07 -18.32 -5.84
CA LYS A 137 -10.85 -19.11 -5.72
C LYS A 137 -9.88 -18.76 -6.85
N LYS A 138 -8.64 -18.44 -6.49
CA LYS A 138 -7.56 -18.13 -7.43
C LYS A 138 -6.75 -19.38 -7.75
N PHE A 139 -6.44 -19.55 -9.02
CA PHE A 139 -5.51 -20.55 -9.52
C PHE A 139 -4.23 -19.86 -10.00
N SER A 140 -3.10 -20.56 -9.97
CA SER A 140 -1.82 -20.07 -10.50
C SER A 140 -1.36 -20.98 -11.62
N ASP A 141 -1.32 -20.49 -12.87
CA ASP A 141 -1.02 -21.28 -14.08
C ASP A 141 -1.85 -22.58 -14.19
N GLY A 142 -3.13 -22.49 -13.82
CA GLY A 142 -4.06 -23.62 -13.81
C GLY A 142 -3.89 -24.58 -12.63
N GLN A 143 -2.93 -24.33 -11.73
CA GLN A 143 -2.73 -25.13 -10.51
C GLN A 143 -3.60 -24.61 -9.37
N ASP A 144 -4.19 -25.52 -8.63
CA ASP A 144 -4.90 -25.24 -7.38
C ASP A 144 -3.89 -24.88 -6.27
N ILE A 145 -3.94 -23.65 -5.79
CA ILE A 145 -3.07 -23.14 -4.72
C ILE A 145 -3.81 -23.02 -3.37
N GLY A 146 -4.93 -23.72 -3.23
CA GLY A 146 -5.72 -23.79 -2.00
C GLY A 146 -6.63 -22.60 -1.77
N PHE A 147 -6.68 -22.11 -0.54
CA PHE A 147 -7.52 -21.01 -0.11
C PHE A 147 -6.90 -19.65 -0.41
N VAL A 148 -6.61 -19.40 -1.69
CA VAL A 148 -6.16 -18.10 -2.20
C VAL A 148 -7.28 -17.48 -3.01
N GLY A 149 -7.63 -16.22 -2.70
CA GLY A 149 -8.76 -15.52 -3.29
C GLY A 149 -8.31 -14.45 -4.28
N ASP A 150 -9.08 -14.31 -5.37
CA ASP A 150 -9.06 -13.19 -6.29
C ASP A 150 -10.25 -12.28 -6.03
N VAL A 151 -10.03 -10.98 -5.86
CA VAL A 151 -11.10 -10.04 -5.47
C VAL A 151 -12.01 -9.76 -6.66
N LYS A 152 -13.29 -10.13 -6.54
CA LYS A 152 -14.32 -9.89 -7.54
C LYS A 152 -15.12 -8.63 -7.30
N LYS A 153 -15.41 -8.34 -6.03
CA LYS A 153 -16.20 -7.17 -5.67
C LYS A 153 -15.70 -6.59 -4.34
N VAL A 154 -15.72 -5.27 -4.27
CA VAL A 154 -15.45 -4.52 -3.05
C VAL A 154 -16.70 -3.78 -2.61
N ASN A 155 -17.17 -4.05 -1.39
CA ASN A 155 -18.22 -3.25 -0.76
C ASN A 155 -17.58 -2.02 -0.08
N ALA A 156 -17.36 -0.96 -0.85
CA ALA A 156 -16.68 0.24 -0.36
C ALA A 156 -17.52 1.09 0.61
N GLU A 157 -18.82 0.82 0.77
CA GLU A 157 -19.72 1.59 1.63
C GLU A 157 -19.21 1.66 3.07
N ILE A 158 -18.81 0.51 3.62
CA ILE A 158 -18.25 0.44 4.98
C ILE A 158 -17.01 1.34 5.14
N LEU A 159 -16.16 1.47 4.11
CA LEU A 159 -14.97 2.33 4.17
C LEU A 159 -15.35 3.81 4.13
N TYR A 160 -16.34 4.20 3.32
CA TYR A 160 -16.85 5.56 3.33
C TYR A 160 -17.43 5.94 4.69
N ASP A 161 -18.24 5.07 5.30
CA ASP A 161 -18.82 5.28 6.63
C ASP A 161 -17.74 5.48 7.70
N LEU A 162 -16.70 4.66 7.68
CA LEU A 162 -15.59 4.78 8.61
C LEU A 162 -14.81 6.09 8.43
N LEU A 163 -14.54 6.46 7.18
CA LEU A 163 -13.85 7.72 6.86
C LEU A 163 -14.67 8.94 7.20
N GLU A 164 -16.01 8.90 7.06
CA GLU A 164 -16.91 9.99 7.47
C GLU A 164 -16.95 10.17 8.98
N LYS A 165 -16.90 9.07 9.72
CA LYS A 165 -16.81 9.07 11.20
C LYS A 165 -15.41 9.32 11.74
N ASP A 166 -14.51 9.77 10.87
CA ASP A 166 -13.13 10.12 11.18
C ASP A 166 -12.26 8.97 11.72
N PHE A 167 -12.56 7.72 11.35
CA PHE A 167 -11.65 6.61 11.60
C PHE A 167 -10.56 6.52 10.54
N LEU A 168 -9.43 5.90 10.91
CA LEU A 168 -8.41 5.39 10.00
C LEU A 168 -8.65 3.89 9.83
N PRO A 169 -9.18 3.42 8.67
CA PRO A 169 -9.37 2.00 8.43
C PRO A 169 -8.04 1.29 8.20
N ILE A 170 -7.85 0.14 8.85
CA ILE A 170 -6.70 -0.76 8.66
C ILE A 170 -7.24 -2.12 8.24
N ILE A 171 -6.92 -2.54 7.02
CA ILE A 171 -7.56 -3.68 6.38
C ILE A 171 -6.62 -4.87 6.33
N CYS A 172 -7.10 -5.99 6.85
CA CYS A 172 -6.50 -7.30 6.75
C CYS A 172 -6.95 -7.97 5.43
N PRO A 173 -6.04 -8.46 4.57
CA PRO A 173 -6.36 -9.01 3.26
C PRO A 173 -6.85 -10.46 3.36
N VAL A 174 -7.96 -10.65 4.04
CA VAL A 174 -8.71 -11.91 4.14
C VAL A 174 -10.13 -11.63 3.67
N GLY A 175 -10.62 -12.39 2.71
CA GLY A 175 -11.97 -12.23 2.15
C GLY A 175 -12.78 -13.53 2.23
N MET A 176 -13.97 -13.51 1.66
CA MET A 176 -14.82 -14.69 1.57
C MET A 176 -15.50 -14.78 0.21
N ASP A 177 -15.83 -16.01 -0.22
CA ASP A 177 -16.64 -16.29 -1.41
C ASP A 177 -18.14 -16.22 -1.09
N GLU A 178 -18.98 -16.57 -2.09
CA GLU A 178 -20.43 -16.57 -1.96
C GLU A 178 -20.94 -17.64 -0.98
N GLU A 179 -20.18 -18.71 -0.76
CA GLU A 179 -20.46 -19.76 0.21
C GLU A 179 -19.89 -19.46 1.61
N TYR A 180 -19.32 -18.25 1.80
CA TYR A 180 -18.68 -17.79 3.04
C TYR A 180 -17.40 -18.56 3.43
N ASN A 181 -16.75 -19.24 2.50
CA ASN A 181 -15.42 -19.78 2.72
C ASN A 181 -14.39 -18.66 2.81
N THR A 182 -13.42 -18.81 3.72
CA THR A 182 -12.37 -17.81 3.97
C THR A 182 -11.19 -18.01 3.02
N TYR A 183 -10.68 -16.91 2.46
CA TYR A 183 -9.54 -16.91 1.54
C TYR A 183 -8.50 -15.88 1.95
N ASN A 184 -7.24 -16.29 1.82
CA ASN A 184 -6.09 -15.39 1.87
C ASN A 184 -5.99 -14.61 0.56
N ILE A 185 -5.87 -13.30 0.62
CA ILE A 185 -5.74 -12.42 -0.54
C ILE A 185 -4.32 -11.84 -0.56
N ASN A 186 -3.73 -11.75 -1.75
CA ASN A 186 -2.49 -10.98 -1.88
C ASN A 186 -2.76 -9.51 -1.50
N ALA A 187 -1.93 -8.96 -0.62
CA ALA A 187 -2.17 -7.61 -0.09
C ALA A 187 -2.05 -6.51 -1.16
N ASP A 188 -1.23 -6.70 -2.21
CA ASP A 188 -1.15 -5.79 -3.34
C ASP A 188 -2.46 -5.83 -4.14
N ASP A 189 -3.00 -7.04 -4.41
CA ASP A 189 -4.27 -7.25 -5.11
C ASP A 189 -5.44 -6.62 -4.31
N ALA A 190 -5.49 -6.84 -2.99
CA ALA A 190 -6.51 -6.25 -2.12
C ALA A 190 -6.45 -4.72 -2.13
N ALA A 191 -5.24 -4.14 -2.02
CA ALA A 191 -5.05 -2.69 -2.05
C ALA A 191 -5.48 -2.09 -3.39
N CYS A 192 -5.13 -2.73 -4.52
CA CYS A 192 -5.58 -2.34 -5.86
C CYS A 192 -7.10 -2.40 -6.00
N ALA A 193 -7.73 -3.49 -5.54
CA ALA A 193 -9.17 -3.66 -5.62
C ALA A 193 -9.92 -2.56 -4.85
N ILE A 194 -9.47 -2.24 -3.63
CA ILE A 194 -10.02 -1.16 -2.81
C ILE A 194 -9.79 0.20 -3.48
N ALA A 195 -8.57 0.46 -3.94
CA ALA A 195 -8.22 1.72 -4.59
C ALA A 195 -9.07 1.96 -5.86
N ARG A 196 -9.28 0.93 -6.67
CA ARG A 196 -10.15 0.97 -7.87
C ARG A 196 -11.61 1.25 -7.51
N ALA A 197 -12.16 0.49 -6.55
CA ALA A 197 -13.56 0.62 -6.15
C ALA A 197 -13.88 2.02 -5.60
N MET A 198 -12.93 2.64 -4.90
CA MET A 198 -13.08 3.97 -4.32
C MET A 198 -12.55 5.10 -5.21
N LYS A 199 -11.94 4.80 -6.36
CA LYS A 199 -11.31 5.78 -7.28
C LYS A 199 -10.45 6.78 -6.52
N VAL A 200 -9.52 6.24 -5.73
CA VAL A 200 -8.73 7.04 -4.79
C VAL A 200 -7.78 8.01 -5.51
N GLU A 201 -7.40 9.06 -4.83
CA GLU A 201 -6.42 10.04 -5.34
C GLU A 201 -5.03 9.43 -5.49
N LYS A 202 -4.61 8.62 -4.52
CA LYS A 202 -3.30 7.96 -4.53
C LYS A 202 -3.40 6.54 -4.00
N LEU A 203 -2.66 5.62 -4.63
CA LEU A 203 -2.32 4.30 -4.11
C LEU A 203 -0.81 4.25 -3.92
N ALA A 204 -0.34 4.01 -2.72
CA ALA A 204 1.10 3.89 -2.41
C ALA A 204 1.43 2.46 -2.00
N PHE A 205 2.35 1.83 -2.72
CA PHE A 205 2.95 0.56 -2.35
C PHE A 205 4.25 0.79 -1.60
N LEU A 206 4.28 0.46 -0.31
CA LEU A 206 5.50 0.37 0.46
C LEU A 206 6.09 -1.02 0.29
N THR A 207 7.27 -1.12 -0.29
CA THR A 207 7.93 -2.35 -0.72
C THR A 207 9.40 -2.33 -0.35
N ASP A 208 10.14 -3.40 -0.68
CA ASP A 208 11.58 -3.52 -0.42
C ASP A 208 12.43 -3.09 -1.64
N ILE A 209 11.87 -2.31 -2.55
CA ILE A 209 12.52 -1.78 -3.74
C ILE A 209 12.27 -0.28 -3.87
N GLU A 210 13.23 0.44 -4.42
CA GLU A 210 13.15 1.90 -4.55
C GLU A 210 12.12 2.37 -5.57
N GLY A 211 11.86 1.58 -6.62
CA GLY A 211 10.92 1.90 -7.70
C GLY A 211 11.16 1.06 -8.94
N VAL A 212 10.81 1.59 -10.10
CA VAL A 212 11.01 0.98 -11.42
C VAL A 212 12.27 1.54 -12.04
N TYR A 213 13.15 0.65 -12.55
CA TYR A 213 14.40 1.01 -13.23
C TYR A 213 14.30 0.70 -14.71
N LYS A 214 14.95 1.51 -15.56
CA LYS A 214 15.19 1.13 -16.98
C LYS A 214 16.15 -0.03 -17.10
N ASP A 215 17.21 -0.01 -16.29
CA ASP A 215 18.14 -1.14 -16.11
C ASP A 215 18.20 -1.47 -14.60
N PRO A 216 17.68 -2.64 -14.17
CA PRO A 216 17.72 -3.05 -12.77
C PRO A 216 19.12 -3.17 -12.16
N LYS A 217 20.16 -3.19 -12.98
CA LYS A 217 21.56 -3.26 -12.53
C LYS A 217 22.19 -1.88 -12.33
N ASP A 218 21.56 -0.83 -12.83
CA ASP A 218 22.05 0.55 -12.72
C ASP A 218 21.09 1.41 -11.90
N PRO A 219 21.42 1.70 -10.61
CA PRO A 219 20.59 2.53 -9.74
C PRO A 219 20.33 3.95 -10.27
N SER A 220 21.18 4.46 -11.17
CA SER A 220 21.00 5.79 -11.76
C SER A 220 19.83 5.84 -12.75
N THR A 221 19.28 4.69 -13.13
CA THR A 221 18.18 4.57 -14.11
C THR A 221 16.80 4.49 -13.46
N LEU A 222 16.67 4.83 -12.16
CA LEU A 222 15.39 4.92 -11.48
C LEU A 222 14.47 5.92 -12.20
N ILE A 223 13.26 5.46 -12.52
CA ILE A 223 12.25 6.27 -13.20
C ILE A 223 11.38 6.94 -12.14
N SER A 224 11.45 8.25 -12.01
CA SER A 224 10.66 9.00 -11.03
C SER A 224 9.17 9.11 -11.42
N GLU A 225 8.90 9.25 -12.73
CA GLU A 225 7.53 9.30 -13.28
C GLU A 225 7.44 8.40 -14.50
N LEU A 226 6.45 7.50 -14.51
CA LEU A 226 6.25 6.49 -15.55
C LEU A 226 4.79 6.54 -16.05
N GLU A 227 4.61 6.88 -17.32
CA GLU A 227 3.29 6.78 -17.94
C GLU A 227 2.89 5.33 -18.18
N ILE A 228 1.58 5.02 -18.10
CA ILE A 228 1.10 3.65 -18.34
C ILE A 228 1.47 3.14 -19.74
N LYS A 229 1.57 4.03 -20.74
CA LYS A 229 2.03 3.66 -22.08
C LYS A 229 3.48 3.18 -22.05
N GLU A 230 4.37 3.96 -21.43
CA GLU A 230 5.79 3.61 -21.25
C GLU A 230 5.92 2.33 -20.40
N ALA A 231 5.07 2.17 -19.35
CA ALA A 231 5.06 0.98 -18.52
C ALA A 231 4.70 -0.28 -19.32
N LYS A 232 3.70 -0.22 -20.20
CA LYS A 232 3.32 -1.32 -21.09
C LYS A 232 4.42 -1.66 -22.11
N GLU A 233 5.11 -0.65 -22.63
CA GLU A 233 6.26 -0.84 -23.52
C GLU A 233 7.39 -1.57 -22.79
N LEU A 234 7.75 -1.13 -21.56
CA LEU A 234 8.79 -1.80 -20.75
C LEU A 234 8.45 -3.27 -20.43
N ILE A 235 7.17 -3.60 -20.24
CA ILE A 235 6.71 -4.98 -20.04
C ILE A 235 6.86 -5.77 -21.34
N THR A 236 6.39 -5.22 -22.46
CA THR A 236 6.41 -5.89 -23.78
C THR A 236 7.83 -6.16 -24.27
N ASP A 237 8.73 -5.21 -24.03
CA ASP A 237 10.14 -5.31 -24.42
C ASP A 237 10.97 -6.21 -23.47
N GLY A 238 10.34 -6.73 -22.40
CA GLY A 238 10.98 -7.67 -21.48
C GLY A 238 11.96 -7.02 -20.49
N TYR A 239 11.96 -5.71 -20.34
CA TYR A 239 12.77 -5.02 -19.32
C TYR A 239 12.27 -5.26 -17.91
N ILE A 240 10.98 -5.57 -17.75
CA ILE A 240 10.33 -5.81 -16.45
C ILE A 240 10.05 -7.30 -16.32
N GLY A 241 10.59 -7.92 -15.26
CA GLY A 241 10.41 -9.35 -14.98
C GLY A 241 10.25 -9.66 -13.50
N GLY A 242 10.16 -10.96 -13.18
CA GLY A 242 10.06 -11.45 -11.80
C GLY A 242 8.89 -10.83 -11.03
N GLY A 243 9.11 -10.55 -9.76
CA GLY A 243 8.09 -9.99 -8.86
C GLY A 243 7.63 -8.56 -9.18
N MET A 244 8.36 -7.82 -10.03
CA MET A 244 7.95 -6.48 -10.46
C MET A 244 6.84 -6.52 -11.51
N LEU A 245 6.82 -7.53 -12.39
CA LEU A 245 5.83 -7.63 -13.46
C LEU A 245 4.38 -7.62 -12.94
N PRO A 246 3.96 -8.51 -12.03
CA PRO A 246 2.60 -8.48 -11.49
C PRO A 246 2.30 -7.17 -10.74
N LYS A 247 3.28 -6.59 -10.06
CA LYS A 247 3.11 -5.32 -9.36
C LYS A 247 2.86 -4.17 -10.33
N LEU A 248 3.65 -4.06 -11.40
CA LEU A 248 3.47 -3.00 -12.40
C LEU A 248 2.15 -3.17 -13.16
N GLN A 249 1.74 -4.42 -13.45
CA GLN A 249 0.43 -4.69 -14.04
C GLN A 249 -0.71 -4.21 -13.15
N ASN A 250 -0.65 -4.52 -11.85
CA ASN A 250 -1.61 -4.02 -10.87
C ASN A 250 -1.68 -2.48 -10.81
N CYS A 251 -0.52 -1.81 -10.96
CA CYS A 251 -0.46 -0.35 -11.02
C CYS A 251 -1.17 0.20 -12.27
N ILE A 252 -0.91 -0.41 -13.43
CA ILE A 252 -1.55 -0.04 -14.70
C ILE A 252 -3.07 -0.20 -14.60
N ASP A 253 -3.53 -1.36 -14.12
CA ASP A 253 -4.96 -1.68 -13.97
C ASP A 253 -5.65 -0.70 -13.00
N ALA A 254 -4.97 -0.29 -11.93
CA ALA A 254 -5.48 0.69 -10.99
C ALA A 254 -5.67 2.07 -11.66
N ILE A 255 -4.69 2.55 -12.42
CA ILE A 255 -4.75 3.82 -13.15
C ILE A 255 -5.87 3.78 -14.22
N GLU A 256 -5.94 2.71 -15.01
CA GLU A 256 -6.99 2.55 -16.04
C GLU A 256 -8.41 2.48 -15.44
N SER A 257 -8.51 2.06 -14.19
CA SER A 257 -9.79 2.03 -13.45
C SER A 257 -10.15 3.34 -12.77
N GLY A 258 -9.32 4.39 -12.89
CA GLY A 258 -9.60 5.75 -12.41
C GLY A 258 -8.92 6.15 -11.10
N VAL A 259 -7.92 5.41 -10.63
CA VAL A 259 -6.97 5.87 -9.61
C VAL A 259 -6.09 6.96 -10.23
N SER A 260 -5.95 8.10 -9.57
CA SER A 260 -5.24 9.24 -10.19
C SER A 260 -3.72 8.99 -10.28
N ARG A 261 -3.10 8.42 -9.26
CA ARG A 261 -1.68 8.08 -9.24
C ARG A 261 -1.40 6.84 -8.40
N VAL A 262 -0.43 6.05 -8.84
CA VAL A 262 0.10 4.93 -8.07
C VAL A 262 1.58 5.15 -7.81
N HIS A 263 2.03 4.96 -6.58
CA HIS A 263 3.40 5.17 -6.16
C HIS A 263 4.02 3.85 -5.68
N ILE A 264 5.24 3.56 -6.15
CA ILE A 264 6.07 2.45 -5.65
C ILE A 264 7.21 3.07 -4.87
N LEU A 265 7.29 2.77 -3.57
CA LEU A 265 8.20 3.40 -2.62
C LEU A 265 8.98 2.35 -1.82
N ASP A 266 10.24 2.65 -1.53
CA ASP A 266 11.01 1.85 -0.58
C ASP A 266 10.57 2.15 0.86
N GLY A 267 9.82 1.23 1.45
CA GLY A 267 9.35 1.33 2.84
C GLY A 267 10.48 1.24 3.88
N ARG A 268 11.71 0.95 3.49
CA ARG A 268 12.88 0.95 4.38
C ARG A 268 13.44 2.37 4.58
N ILE A 269 13.09 3.30 3.70
CA ILE A 269 13.47 4.71 3.85
C ILE A 269 12.59 5.35 4.93
N PRO A 270 13.18 5.91 6.00
CA PRO A 270 12.41 6.60 7.02
C PRO A 270 11.57 7.74 6.45
N HIS A 271 10.30 7.80 6.83
CA HIS A 271 9.37 8.83 6.39
C HIS A 271 9.15 8.88 4.87
N CYS A 272 9.22 7.72 4.21
CA CYS A 272 9.09 7.60 2.75
C CYS A 272 7.79 8.20 2.21
N LEU A 273 6.67 8.06 2.92
CA LEU A 273 5.39 8.65 2.50
C LEU A 273 5.42 10.18 2.54
N LEU A 274 6.02 10.77 3.55
CA LEU A 274 6.11 12.22 3.65
C LEU A 274 7.04 12.79 2.57
N LEU A 275 8.17 12.13 2.33
CA LEU A 275 9.11 12.51 1.27
C LEU A 275 8.45 12.44 -0.11
N GLU A 276 7.62 11.43 -0.36
CA GLU A 276 6.91 11.30 -1.64
C GLU A 276 5.78 12.32 -1.79
N ILE A 277 5.03 12.59 -0.73
CA ILE A 277 3.82 13.41 -0.81
C ILE A 277 4.14 14.90 -0.71
N PHE A 278 5.12 15.29 0.10
CA PHE A 278 5.43 16.68 0.42
C PHE A 278 6.71 17.21 -0.26
N THR A 279 7.22 16.52 -1.30
CA THR A 279 8.35 17.02 -2.10
C THR A 279 8.05 16.96 -3.59
N ASN A 280 8.69 17.86 -4.36
CA ASN A 280 8.47 17.96 -5.81
C ASN A 280 9.01 16.76 -6.61
N LYS A 281 10.08 16.13 -6.14
CA LYS A 281 10.74 15.03 -6.87
C LYS A 281 10.22 13.66 -6.47
N GLY A 282 9.65 13.54 -5.25
CA GLY A 282 9.40 12.23 -4.66
C GLY A 282 10.70 11.44 -4.42
N ILE A 283 10.58 10.20 -4.02
CA ILE A 283 11.70 9.29 -3.76
C ILE A 283 11.60 7.95 -4.47
N GLY A 284 10.47 7.67 -5.12
CA GLY A 284 10.18 6.42 -5.79
C GLY A 284 9.76 6.59 -7.24
N THR A 285 8.90 5.69 -7.70
CA THR A 285 8.28 5.79 -9.03
C THR A 285 6.80 6.11 -8.90
N ALA A 286 6.36 7.22 -9.48
CA ALA A 286 4.96 7.55 -9.66
C ALA A 286 4.48 7.06 -11.03
N ILE A 287 3.42 6.24 -11.06
CA ILE A 287 2.77 5.74 -12.28
C ILE A 287 1.48 6.55 -12.49
N LEU A 288 1.27 7.03 -13.71
CA LEU A 288 0.18 7.94 -14.07
C LEU A 288 -0.31 7.70 -15.50
N ASN A 289 -1.51 8.17 -15.80
CA ASN A 289 -2.11 7.98 -17.12
C ASN A 289 -1.37 8.79 -18.20
N GLN A 290 -1.16 10.09 -17.92
CA GLN A 290 -0.39 11.01 -18.76
C GLN A 290 0.47 11.88 -17.84
N LYS A 291 1.64 12.30 -18.31
CA LYS A 291 2.43 13.32 -17.59
C LYS A 291 1.59 14.58 -17.54
N GLU A 292 0.75 14.69 -16.53
CA GLU A 292 0.23 15.99 -16.16
C GLU A 292 1.44 16.83 -15.77
N SER A 293 1.48 18.09 -16.25
CA SER A 293 2.44 19.08 -15.78
C SER A 293 2.56 18.92 -14.27
N ARG A 294 3.79 18.81 -13.78
CA ARG A 294 4.12 18.58 -12.36
C ARG A 294 3.15 19.35 -11.49
N TYR A 295 2.65 18.75 -10.43
CA TYR A 295 1.66 19.37 -9.53
C TYR A 295 2.02 20.79 -9.08
N TYR A 296 3.24 21.21 -9.35
CA TYR A 296 3.79 22.52 -9.02
C TYR A 296 4.72 23.00 -10.14
N ASP A 297 4.15 23.50 -11.23
CA ASP A 297 4.78 24.57 -12.01
C ASP A 297 4.62 25.91 -11.26
N GLY A 298 4.81 25.85 -9.97
CA GLY A 298 5.01 26.99 -9.11
C GLY A 298 6.50 27.18 -8.99
N GLU A 299 7.03 27.83 -10.01
CA GLU A 299 8.33 28.42 -9.97
C GLU A 299 8.51 29.29 -8.73
N GLN A 300 9.72 29.21 -8.23
CA GLN A 300 10.60 30.17 -7.58
C GLN A 300 10.77 29.96 -6.10
#